data_004b4ea0a1117c67f2300acc4595f10d
#
_entry.id   004b4ea0a1117c67f2300acc4595f10d
#
_cell.length_a   1.000
_cell.length_b   1.000
_cell.length_c   1.000
_cell.angle_alpha   90.00
_cell.angle_beta   90.00
_cell.angle_gamma   90.00
#
_symmetry.space_group_name_H-M   'P 1'
#
loop_
_entity.id
_entity.type
_entity.pdbx_description
1 polymer ?
#
loop_
_entity_poly.entity_id
_entity_poly.type
_entity_poly.pdbx_seq_one_letter_code
_entity_poly.pdbx_strand_id
1 'polypeptide(L)'
;MRAVLEPLALRHAAAACADLPPWLARLEGADRACSLARTAEEWEAANAEFHHALILDCHLPRLAHLVDRLRLQALQVARQAQPGRVGFQPRDDRDHKAILTALRSRDADQAAFVLAKHLRRAHGPAKFSR
;
A
#
# COMPACT_ATOMS: atom_id res chain seq x y z
N MET A 1 7.58 7.62 9.04
CA MET A 1 7.26 6.52 9.97
C MET A 1 6.64 5.32 9.28
N ARG A 2 5.66 5.54 8.39
CA ARG A 2 5.08 4.43 7.63
C ARG A 2 6.13 3.65 6.84
N ALA A 3 7.11 4.35 6.27
CA ALA A 3 8.14 3.70 5.45
C ALA A 3 9.01 2.72 6.24
N VAL A 4 8.98 2.80 7.56
CA VAL A 4 9.67 1.86 8.44
C VAL A 4 8.71 0.79 8.95
N LEU A 5 7.54 1.21 9.43
CA LEU A 5 6.61 0.32 10.14
C LEU A 5 5.80 -0.57 9.21
N GLU A 6 5.37 -0.07 8.05
CA GLU A 6 4.57 -0.86 7.13
C GLU A 6 5.38 -2.03 6.52
N PRO A 7 6.63 -1.81 6.05
CA PRO A 7 7.45 -2.93 5.59
C PRO A 7 7.74 -3.96 6.68
N LEU A 8 7.90 -3.50 7.93
CA LEU A 8 8.08 -4.41 9.05
C LEU A 8 6.84 -5.30 9.24
N ALA A 9 5.66 -4.69 9.22
CA ALA A 9 4.42 -5.43 9.33
C ALA A 9 4.25 -6.41 8.18
N LEU A 10 4.63 -6.01 6.97
CA LEU A 10 4.56 -6.90 5.81
C LEU A 10 5.45 -8.12 5.98
N ARG A 11 6.66 -7.94 6.50
CA ARG A 11 7.54 -9.08 6.75
C ARG A 11 6.92 -10.07 7.73
N HIS A 12 6.28 -9.56 8.79
CA HIS A 12 5.62 -10.42 9.76
C HIS A 12 4.42 -11.14 9.12
N ALA A 13 3.65 -10.44 8.31
CA ALA A 13 2.51 -11.05 7.62
C ALA A 13 2.98 -12.15 6.67
N ALA A 14 4.05 -11.90 5.93
CA ALA A 14 4.58 -12.89 4.99
C ALA A 14 5.11 -14.13 5.72
N ALA A 15 5.79 -13.93 6.85
CA ALA A 15 6.31 -15.04 7.64
C ALA A 15 5.19 -15.86 8.26
N ALA A 16 4.08 -15.23 8.63
CA ALA A 16 2.96 -15.91 9.25
C ALA A 16 2.00 -16.54 8.24
N CYS A 17 2.13 -16.20 6.97
CA CYS A 17 1.18 -16.64 5.95
C CYS A 17 1.35 -18.12 5.64
N ALA A 18 0.37 -18.92 6.05
CA ALA A 18 0.38 -20.36 5.78
C ALA A 18 -0.17 -20.70 4.40
N ASP A 19 -1.07 -19.84 3.90
CA ASP A 19 -1.76 -20.11 2.64
C ASP A 19 -1.68 -18.88 1.74
N LEU A 20 -0.70 -18.89 0.87
CA LEU A 20 -0.38 -17.76 0.02
C LEU A 20 -1.48 -17.39 -0.98
N PRO A 21 -2.13 -18.35 -1.69
CA PRO A 21 -3.08 -17.97 -2.74
C PRO A 21 -4.24 -17.08 -2.32
N PRO A 22 -4.93 -17.31 -1.20
CA PRO A 22 -6.01 -16.39 -0.82
C PRO A 22 -5.51 -14.97 -0.53
N TRP A 23 -4.34 -14.86 0.08
CA TRP A 23 -3.75 -13.55 0.36
C TRP A 23 -3.41 -12.82 -0.94
N LEU A 24 -2.76 -13.53 -1.86
CA LEU A 24 -2.44 -12.94 -3.18
C LEU A 24 -3.70 -12.55 -3.94
N ALA A 25 -4.74 -13.37 -3.90
CA ALA A 25 -5.99 -13.05 -4.60
C ALA A 25 -6.59 -11.75 -4.07
N ARG A 26 -6.56 -11.56 -2.77
CA ARG A 26 -7.06 -10.33 -2.16
C ARG A 26 -6.25 -9.12 -2.58
N LEU A 27 -4.92 -9.26 -2.57
CA LEU A 27 -4.04 -8.16 -2.98
C LEU A 27 -4.21 -7.84 -4.46
N GLU A 28 -4.32 -8.87 -5.29
CA GLU A 28 -4.53 -8.67 -6.73
C GLU A 28 -5.85 -7.98 -7.01
N GLY A 29 -6.89 -8.34 -6.25
CA GLY A 29 -8.18 -7.68 -6.39
C GLY A 29 -8.11 -6.21 -6.06
N ALA A 30 -7.40 -5.84 -4.98
CA ALA A 30 -7.24 -4.45 -4.60
C ALA A 30 -6.41 -3.68 -5.64
N ASP A 31 -5.36 -4.31 -6.17
CA ASP A 31 -4.56 -3.67 -7.20
C ASP A 31 -5.37 -3.43 -8.47
N ARG A 32 -6.18 -4.42 -8.85
CA ARG A 32 -7.06 -4.26 -10.01
C ARG A 32 -8.05 -3.13 -9.80
N ALA A 33 -8.60 -3.02 -8.58
CA ALA A 33 -9.53 -1.94 -8.28
C ALA A 33 -8.85 -0.57 -8.42
N CYS A 34 -7.56 -0.47 -8.09
CA CYS A 34 -6.82 0.77 -8.33
C CYS A 34 -6.80 1.11 -9.81
N SER A 35 -6.51 0.11 -10.66
CA SER A 35 -6.43 0.33 -12.11
C SER A 35 -7.76 0.71 -12.72
N LEU A 36 -8.87 0.25 -12.13
CA LEU A 36 -10.20 0.49 -12.65
C LEU A 36 -10.91 1.68 -12.03
N ALA A 37 -10.28 2.35 -11.08
CA ALA A 37 -10.90 3.47 -10.38
C ALA A 37 -11.23 4.60 -11.35
N ARG A 38 -12.39 5.20 -11.17
CA ARG A 38 -12.85 6.30 -12.02
C ARG A 38 -12.71 7.64 -11.34
N THR A 39 -12.56 7.66 -10.04
CA THR A 39 -12.40 8.89 -9.28
C THR A 39 -11.21 8.75 -8.35
N ALA A 40 -10.71 9.88 -7.88
CA ALA A 40 -9.64 9.88 -6.89
C ALA A 40 -10.07 9.15 -5.62
N GLU A 41 -11.33 9.32 -5.22
CA GLU A 41 -11.84 8.67 -4.03
C GLU A 41 -11.86 7.14 -4.19
N GLU A 42 -12.27 6.66 -5.35
CA GLU A 42 -12.24 5.22 -5.62
C GLU A 42 -10.83 4.68 -5.59
N TRP A 43 -9.91 5.42 -6.19
CA TRP A 43 -8.51 5.00 -6.18
C TRP A 43 -7.95 4.97 -4.76
N GLU A 44 -8.24 5.99 -3.97
CA GLU A 44 -7.77 6.04 -2.58
C GLU A 44 -8.31 4.88 -1.77
N ALA A 45 -9.58 4.53 -1.96
CA ALA A 45 -10.17 3.40 -1.25
C ALA A 45 -9.51 2.09 -1.65
N ALA A 46 -9.27 1.89 -2.95
CA ALA A 46 -8.63 0.68 -3.43
C ALA A 46 -7.18 0.58 -2.96
N ASN A 47 -6.47 1.70 -2.99
CA ASN A 47 -5.09 1.76 -2.53
C ASN A 47 -5.00 1.49 -1.02
N ALA A 48 -5.95 2.03 -0.24
CA ALA A 48 -6.00 1.76 1.19
C ALA A 48 -6.26 0.28 1.45
N GLU A 49 -7.13 -0.34 0.67
CA GLU A 49 -7.39 -1.78 0.81
C GLU A 49 -6.15 -2.60 0.49
N PHE A 50 -5.41 -2.24 -0.54
CA PHE A 50 -4.18 -2.96 -0.88
C PHE A 50 -3.19 -2.91 0.29
N HIS A 51 -2.94 -1.72 0.83
CA HIS A 51 -2.00 -1.56 1.93
C HIS A 51 -2.48 -2.23 3.21
N HIS A 52 -3.78 -2.16 3.47
CA HIS A 52 -4.36 -2.84 4.64
C HIS A 52 -4.18 -4.36 4.51
N ALA A 53 -4.46 -4.89 3.34
CA ALA A 53 -4.36 -6.34 3.12
C ALA A 53 -2.91 -6.83 3.23
N LEU A 54 -1.93 -5.98 2.92
CA LEU A 54 -0.52 -6.36 3.07
C LEU A 54 -0.16 -6.70 4.51
N ILE A 55 -0.80 -6.06 5.47
CA ILE A 55 -0.40 -6.20 6.87
C ILE A 55 -1.46 -6.86 7.75
N LEU A 56 -2.60 -7.22 7.15
CA LEU A 56 -3.76 -7.67 7.93
C LEU A 56 -3.45 -8.80 8.89
N ASP A 57 -2.67 -9.78 8.45
CA ASP A 57 -2.36 -10.96 9.25
C ASP A 57 -0.95 -10.94 9.79
N CYS A 58 -0.42 -9.77 10.12
CA CYS A 58 0.95 -9.70 10.63
C CYS A 58 1.09 -10.24 12.06
N HIS A 59 -0.04 -10.55 12.71
CA HIS A 59 -0.07 -11.07 14.10
C HIS A 59 0.51 -10.11 15.13
N LEU A 60 0.58 -8.83 14.78
CA LEU A 60 1.01 -7.77 15.69
C LEU A 60 -0.07 -6.69 15.66
N PRO A 61 -1.15 -6.87 16.44
CA PRO A 61 -2.32 -5.98 16.32
C PRO A 61 -2.02 -4.53 16.64
N ARG A 62 -1.11 -4.26 17.57
CA ARG A 62 -0.77 -2.87 17.88
C ARG A 62 -0.02 -2.22 16.74
N LEU A 63 0.87 -2.97 16.09
CA LEU A 63 1.59 -2.47 14.92
C LEU A 63 0.64 -2.21 13.77
N ALA A 64 -0.26 -3.16 13.49
CA ALA A 64 -1.25 -3.00 12.44
C ALA A 64 -2.13 -1.78 12.69
N HIS A 65 -2.57 -1.59 13.92
CA HIS A 65 -3.41 -0.45 14.28
C HIS A 65 -2.66 0.87 14.10
N LEU A 66 -1.40 0.92 14.52
CA LEU A 66 -0.58 2.11 14.36
C LEU A 66 -0.38 2.46 12.87
N VAL A 67 -0.08 1.45 12.06
CA VAL A 67 0.08 1.66 10.61
C VAL A 67 -1.20 2.21 9.99
N ASP A 68 -2.35 1.62 10.36
CA ASP A 68 -3.63 2.09 9.83
C ASP A 68 -3.90 3.55 10.23
N ARG A 69 -3.59 3.91 11.46
CA ARG A 69 -3.77 5.29 11.89
C ARG A 69 -2.86 6.25 11.12
N LEU A 70 -1.61 5.85 10.89
CA LEU A 70 -0.69 6.70 10.12
C LEU A 70 -1.16 6.87 8.69
N ARG A 71 -1.73 5.82 8.09
CA ARG A 71 -2.28 5.93 6.74
C ARG A 71 -3.45 6.90 6.67
N LEU A 72 -4.34 6.83 7.66
CA LEU A 72 -5.48 7.75 7.70
C LEU A 72 -5.04 9.19 7.87
N GLN A 73 -4.03 9.43 8.72
CA GLN A 73 -3.49 10.78 8.89
C GLN A 73 -2.88 11.30 7.58
N ALA A 74 -2.12 10.46 6.90
CA ALA A 74 -1.50 10.85 5.63
C ALA A 74 -2.57 11.19 4.59
N LEU A 75 -3.65 10.41 4.56
CA LEU A 75 -4.74 10.66 3.62
C LEU A 75 -5.43 11.99 3.90
N GLN A 76 -5.67 12.32 5.17
CA GLN A 76 -6.26 13.59 5.53
C GLN A 76 -5.40 14.76 5.09
N VAL A 77 -4.09 14.65 5.32
CA VAL A 77 -3.17 15.70 4.89
C VAL A 77 -3.20 15.86 3.37
N ALA A 78 -3.20 14.75 2.65
CA ALA A 78 -3.24 14.79 1.19
C ALA A 78 -4.54 15.42 0.68
N ARG A 79 -5.67 15.10 1.29
CA ARG A 79 -6.95 15.66 0.88
C ARG A 79 -7.02 17.17 1.14
N GLN A 80 -6.45 17.62 2.24
CA GLN A 80 -6.40 19.05 2.53
C GLN A 80 -5.51 19.79 1.55
N ALA A 81 -4.42 19.15 1.13
CA ALA A 81 -3.49 19.78 0.20
C ALA A 81 -4.04 19.82 -1.23
N GLN A 82 -4.82 18.83 -1.62
CA GLN A 82 -5.34 18.75 -2.99
C GLN A 82 -6.80 18.32 -3.00
N PRO A 83 -7.67 19.19 -2.51
CA PRO A 83 -9.10 18.84 -2.52
C PRO A 83 -9.59 18.71 -3.96
N GLY A 84 -10.39 17.69 -4.20
CA GLY A 84 -11.06 17.54 -5.47
C GLY A 84 -10.27 16.87 -6.58
N ARG A 85 -8.97 16.84 -6.52
CA ARG A 85 -8.11 16.16 -7.51
C ARG A 85 -8.66 16.17 -8.92
N VAL A 86 -8.87 17.35 -9.45
CA VAL A 86 -9.40 17.50 -10.81
C VAL A 86 -8.45 16.85 -11.79
N GLY A 87 -9.01 16.16 -12.77
CA GLY A 87 -8.19 15.52 -13.80
C GLY A 87 -7.63 14.17 -13.42
N PHE A 88 -8.20 13.55 -12.39
CA PHE A 88 -7.77 12.22 -11.97
C PHE A 88 -7.83 11.23 -13.14
N GLN A 89 -6.78 10.42 -13.26
CA GLN A 89 -6.75 9.35 -14.24
C GLN A 89 -6.32 8.06 -13.57
N PRO A 90 -7.06 6.97 -13.74
CA PRO A 90 -6.65 5.68 -13.21
C PRO A 90 -5.40 5.21 -13.92
N ARG A 91 -4.57 4.52 -13.18
CA ARG A 91 -3.33 4.00 -13.75
C ARG A 91 -2.88 2.79 -12.97
N ASP A 92 -2.08 1.96 -13.61
CA ASP A 92 -1.45 0.84 -12.95
C ASP A 92 -0.37 1.36 -12.01
N ASP A 93 -0.24 0.70 -10.89
CA ASP A 93 0.78 1.02 -9.92
C ASP A 93 1.91 0.00 -10.05
N ARG A 94 3.06 0.45 -10.53
CA ARG A 94 4.21 -0.43 -10.74
C ARG A 94 4.71 -1.02 -9.43
N ASP A 95 4.64 -0.25 -8.36
CA ASP A 95 5.12 -0.73 -7.06
C ASP A 95 4.21 -1.82 -6.51
N HIS A 96 2.88 -1.67 -6.67
CA HIS A 96 1.97 -2.75 -6.29
C HIS A 96 2.31 -4.04 -7.03
N LYS A 97 2.56 -3.94 -8.32
CA LYS A 97 2.87 -5.12 -9.12
C LYS A 97 4.21 -5.74 -8.73
N ALA A 98 5.20 -4.91 -8.42
CA ALA A 98 6.49 -5.41 -7.97
C ALA A 98 6.38 -6.10 -6.62
N ILE A 99 5.57 -5.57 -5.71
CA ILE A 99 5.31 -6.21 -4.42
C ILE A 99 4.66 -7.58 -4.64
N LEU A 100 3.64 -7.63 -5.50
CA LEU A 100 2.97 -8.89 -5.79
C LEU A 100 3.92 -9.93 -6.38
N THR A 101 4.77 -9.51 -7.30
CA THR A 101 5.75 -10.42 -7.90
C THR A 101 6.69 -10.99 -6.84
N ALA A 102 7.17 -10.13 -5.94
CA ALA A 102 8.05 -10.58 -4.86
C ALA A 102 7.35 -11.55 -3.92
N LEU A 103 6.09 -11.27 -3.58
CA LEU A 103 5.33 -12.17 -2.70
C LEU A 103 5.04 -13.51 -3.35
N ARG A 104 4.77 -13.53 -4.66
CA ARG A 104 4.58 -14.80 -5.37
C ARG A 104 5.83 -15.67 -5.30
N SER A 105 7.01 -15.05 -5.27
CA SER A 105 8.27 -15.76 -5.15
C SER A 105 8.68 -15.98 -3.71
N ARG A 106 7.82 -15.64 -2.76
CA ARG A 106 8.09 -15.72 -1.32
C ARG A 106 9.32 -14.93 -0.91
N ASP A 107 9.57 -13.83 -1.60
CA ASP A 107 10.68 -12.94 -1.29
C ASP A 107 10.16 -11.76 -0.48
N ALA A 108 9.96 -11.99 0.80
CA ALA A 108 9.41 -10.96 1.70
C ALA A 108 10.35 -9.76 1.82
N ASP A 109 11.66 -9.99 1.76
CA ASP A 109 12.62 -8.90 1.87
C ASP A 109 12.51 -7.96 0.67
N GLN A 110 12.36 -8.51 -0.53
CA GLN A 110 12.19 -7.69 -1.72
C GLN A 110 10.86 -6.95 -1.69
N ALA A 111 9.80 -7.63 -1.27
CA ALA A 111 8.49 -6.97 -1.14
C ALA A 111 8.57 -5.79 -0.17
N ALA A 112 9.20 -6.00 0.98
CA ALA A 112 9.34 -4.95 1.98
C ALA A 112 10.21 -3.80 1.47
N PHE A 113 11.26 -4.12 0.71
CA PHE A 113 12.12 -3.09 0.12
C PHE A 113 11.36 -2.20 -0.86
N VAL A 114 10.57 -2.82 -1.73
CA VAL A 114 9.76 -2.06 -2.69
C VAL A 114 8.74 -1.20 -1.97
N LEU A 115 8.09 -1.76 -0.95
CA LEU A 115 7.10 -1.01 -0.17
C LEU A 115 7.74 0.19 0.51
N ALA A 116 8.91 0.01 1.11
CA ALA A 116 9.61 1.12 1.76
C ALA A 116 9.93 2.23 0.77
N LYS A 117 10.44 1.87 -0.41
CA LYS A 117 10.72 2.85 -1.46
C LYS A 117 9.46 3.57 -1.90
N HIS A 118 8.38 2.83 -2.08
CA HIS A 118 7.09 3.38 -2.48
C HIS A 118 6.61 4.42 -1.48
N LEU A 119 6.67 4.09 -0.20
CA LEU A 119 6.20 5.00 0.83
C LEU A 119 7.10 6.23 0.98
N ARG A 120 8.40 6.07 0.82
CA ARG A 120 9.32 7.20 0.86
C ARG A 120 9.04 8.18 -0.28
N ARG A 121 8.76 7.67 -1.48
CA ARG A 121 8.42 8.53 -2.61
C ARG A 121 7.12 9.28 -2.39
N ALA A 122 6.13 8.59 -1.82
CA ALA A 122 4.83 9.21 -1.57
C ALA A 122 4.90 10.31 -0.53
N HIS A 123 5.85 10.21 0.41
CA HIS A 123 5.97 11.17 1.49
C HIS A 123 7.21 12.05 1.38
N GLY A 124 7.92 11.97 0.28
CA GLY A 124 9.08 12.79 0.08
C GLY A 124 8.71 14.25 -0.14
N PRO A 125 9.72 15.11 -0.14
CA PRO A 125 9.47 16.49 -0.50
C PRO A 125 8.82 16.53 -1.84
N ALA A 126 7.98 17.45 -1.98
CA ALA A 126 7.24 17.51 -3.17
C ALA A 126 8.14 17.54 -4.30
N LYS A 127 7.88 16.70 -5.19
CA LYS A 127 8.65 16.63 -6.21
C LYS A 127 8.18 17.53 -7.08
N PHE A 128 8.17 18.59 -6.88
CA PHE A 128 7.66 19.37 -7.73
C PHE A 128 8.41 19.55 -8.72
N SER A 129 8.77 19.19 -8.95
CA SER A 129 9.22 19.50 -9.65
C SER A 129 9.26 19.76 -10.57
N ARG A 130 9.43 20.03 -10.86
CA ARG A 130 9.50 20.29 -11.60
C ARG A 130 9.31 20.00 -12.41
#